data_12442659d981ed763045a7b75ad4c3e6
#
_entry.id   12442659d981ed763045a7b75ad4c3e6
#
_cell.length_a   1.000
_cell.length_b   1.000
_cell.length_c   1.000
_cell.angle_alpha   90.00
_cell.angle_beta   90.00
_cell.angle_gamma   90.00
#
_symmetry.space_group_name_H-M   'P 1'
#
loop_
_entity.id
_entity.type
_entity.pdbx_description
1 polymer ?
#
loop_
_entity_poly.entity_id
_entity_poly.type
_entity_poly.pdbx_seq_one_letter_code
_entity_poly.pdbx_strand_id
1 'polypeptide(L)'
;LLHEIHYAPRDLSHPYWRYEHPQEWNEIREAMPAATVSETGRPSLPSDLEARIHAGWLGQLAGGAFGTAIEGYHSEQLHKVYGRIDEYITEPETTNDDVVYELAFLDALEKNGRNMTSCDIALEWIRQIPFGWSAEWIALHNLADGIFPPESGSWHNPYSNWIGAQMRGMVCGLVSPGWPMEAARLAYLDGVVSHAENGVYGEIYAAVLTSLAFNLSNPRTLIINAAEFIPAKSEYAAVLTKCFETVRSCAEPEAAWQELDIYFERYNWIHAYPNIAAVITALWFGNCDMTESFRILAHAGLDVDCNAGLVGTVIGIINGISDKWGKPLNDTLETYLAGKEHLSIQALANTTARLATL
;
A
#
# COMPACT_ATOMS: atom_id res chain seq x y z
N LEU A 1 -1.35 -22.02 21.60
CA LEU A 1 -2.57 -21.35 21.18
C LEU A 1 -2.62 -21.18 19.65
N LEU A 2 -1.68 -20.47 18.99
CA LEU A 2 -1.71 -20.27 17.51
C LEU A 2 -1.72 -21.58 16.74
N HIS A 3 -0.93 -22.55 17.16
CA HIS A 3 -0.95 -23.92 16.59
C HIS A 3 -2.33 -24.59 16.74
N GLU A 4 -2.97 -24.46 17.90
CA GLU A 4 -4.30 -25.02 18.13
C GLU A 4 -5.37 -24.34 17.28
N ILE A 5 -5.26 -23.00 17.11
CA ILE A 5 -6.16 -22.23 16.23
C ILE A 5 -5.98 -22.64 14.77
N HIS A 6 -4.74 -22.81 14.30
CA HIS A 6 -4.43 -23.22 12.93
C HIS A 6 -5.07 -24.56 12.54
N TYR A 7 -5.09 -25.53 13.47
CA TYR A 7 -5.69 -26.85 13.25
C TYR A 7 -7.14 -26.98 13.75
N ALA A 8 -7.72 -25.89 14.28
CA ALA A 8 -9.12 -25.94 14.73
C ALA A 8 -10.07 -26.17 13.55
N PRO A 9 -11.17 -26.91 13.77
CA PRO A 9 -12.22 -27.01 12.75
C PRO A 9 -12.77 -25.65 12.38
N ARG A 10 -12.91 -25.38 11.08
CA ARG A 10 -13.49 -24.14 10.57
C ARG A 10 -14.99 -24.12 10.82
N ASP A 11 -15.50 -23.06 11.41
CA ASP A 11 -16.94 -22.80 11.48
C ASP A 11 -17.43 -22.23 10.15
N LEU A 12 -17.83 -23.11 9.24
CA LEU A 12 -18.30 -22.71 7.90
C LEU A 12 -19.62 -21.93 7.93
N SER A 13 -20.28 -21.80 9.09
CA SER A 13 -21.47 -20.95 9.23
C SER A 13 -21.11 -19.46 9.43
N HIS A 14 -19.87 -19.16 9.77
CA HIS A 14 -19.41 -17.79 9.94
C HIS A 14 -19.51 -17.00 8.64
N PRO A 15 -20.01 -15.74 8.64
CA PRO A 15 -20.20 -14.92 7.44
C PRO A 15 -18.94 -14.71 6.57
N TYR A 16 -17.75 -14.87 7.13
CA TYR A 16 -16.49 -14.83 6.40
C TYR A 16 -16.47 -15.83 5.22
N TRP A 17 -16.99 -17.04 5.39
CA TRP A 17 -16.98 -18.10 4.37
C TRP A 17 -17.95 -17.88 3.21
N ARG A 18 -18.70 -16.79 3.20
CA ARG A 18 -19.47 -16.36 2.01
C ARG A 18 -18.60 -15.76 0.92
N TYR A 19 -17.37 -15.37 1.26
CA TYR A 19 -16.40 -14.80 0.33
C TYR A 19 -15.49 -15.88 -0.24
N GLU A 20 -14.98 -15.63 -1.45
CA GLU A 20 -13.93 -16.44 -2.05
C GLU A 20 -12.57 -15.85 -1.74
N HIS A 21 -11.62 -16.71 -1.40
CA HIS A 21 -10.26 -16.27 -0.99
C HIS A 21 -9.20 -17.03 -1.81
N PRO A 22 -9.07 -16.77 -3.13
CA PRO A 22 -8.00 -17.35 -3.92
C PRO A 22 -6.64 -16.94 -3.36
N GLN A 23 -5.70 -17.88 -3.32
CA GLN A 23 -4.39 -17.66 -2.71
C GLN A 23 -3.25 -17.71 -3.74
N GLU A 24 -3.42 -18.48 -4.81
CA GLU A 24 -2.43 -18.61 -5.86
C GLU A 24 -2.61 -17.53 -6.93
N TRP A 25 -1.51 -17.02 -7.48
CA TRP A 25 -1.58 -15.94 -8.48
C TRP A 25 -2.55 -16.21 -9.63
N ASN A 26 -2.53 -17.41 -10.19
CA ASN A 26 -3.42 -17.74 -11.31
C ASN A 26 -4.89 -17.69 -10.91
N GLU A 27 -5.22 -18.19 -9.71
CA GLU A 27 -6.60 -18.15 -9.18
C GLU A 27 -7.04 -16.71 -8.90
N ILE A 28 -6.14 -15.89 -8.29
CA ILE A 28 -6.38 -14.47 -8.02
C ILE A 28 -6.65 -13.75 -9.35
N ARG A 29 -5.78 -13.92 -10.33
CA ARG A 29 -5.91 -13.30 -11.66
C ARG A 29 -7.21 -13.68 -12.36
N GLU A 30 -7.56 -14.97 -12.35
CA GLU A 30 -8.80 -15.47 -12.98
C GLU A 30 -10.07 -14.95 -12.27
N ALA A 31 -9.99 -14.65 -10.99
CA ALA A 31 -11.10 -14.09 -10.20
C ALA A 31 -11.25 -12.56 -10.34
N MET A 32 -10.28 -11.86 -10.96
CA MET A 32 -10.34 -10.42 -11.22
C MET A 32 -11.33 -10.10 -12.34
N PRO A 33 -12.16 -9.04 -12.23
CA PRO A 33 -12.95 -8.53 -13.37
C PRO A 33 -12.06 -8.18 -14.58
N ALA A 34 -10.88 -7.60 -14.33
CA ALA A 34 -9.89 -7.25 -15.36
C ALA A 34 -9.28 -8.45 -16.10
N ALA A 35 -9.47 -9.69 -15.63
CA ALA A 35 -8.94 -10.88 -16.30
C ALA A 35 -9.47 -11.06 -17.74
N THR A 36 -10.62 -10.46 -18.05
CA THR A 36 -11.21 -10.46 -19.39
C THR A 36 -10.59 -9.39 -20.31
N VAL A 37 -9.82 -8.46 -19.76
CA VAL A 37 -9.12 -7.45 -20.55
C VAL A 37 -7.92 -8.14 -21.18
N SER A 38 -7.85 -8.13 -22.50
CA SER A 38 -6.72 -8.66 -23.25
C SER A 38 -5.42 -8.12 -22.70
N GLU A 39 -4.48 -8.99 -22.37
CA GLU A 39 -3.14 -8.60 -21.97
C GLU A 39 -2.53 -7.76 -23.11
N THR A 40 -2.68 -6.45 -23.00
CA THR A 40 -1.89 -5.55 -23.83
C THR A 40 -0.47 -5.70 -23.32
N GLY A 41 0.47 -6.05 -24.20
CA GLY A 41 1.88 -6.13 -23.86
C GLY A 41 2.34 -4.85 -23.16
N ARG A 42 3.57 -4.84 -22.68
CA ARG A 42 4.13 -3.69 -21.95
C ARG A 42 3.79 -2.37 -22.66
N PRO A 43 3.19 -1.39 -21.93
CA PRO A 43 2.88 -0.09 -22.50
C PRO A 43 4.17 0.70 -22.81
N SER A 44 4.07 1.69 -23.69
CA SER A 44 5.13 2.66 -23.88
C SER A 44 5.30 3.50 -22.61
N LEU A 45 6.55 3.63 -22.17
CA LEU A 45 6.85 4.45 -21.00
C LEU A 45 6.67 5.95 -21.33
N PRO A 46 6.17 6.76 -20.38
CA PRO A 46 6.04 8.21 -20.56
C PRO A 46 7.42 8.87 -20.68
N SER A 47 7.53 9.94 -21.46
CA SER A 47 8.77 10.68 -21.66
C SER A 47 9.29 11.39 -20.40
N ASP A 48 8.43 11.64 -19.45
CA ASP A 48 8.69 12.27 -18.15
C ASP A 48 8.74 11.27 -16.99
N LEU A 49 9.04 9.99 -17.31
CA LEU A 49 9.01 8.87 -16.35
C LEU A 49 9.81 9.16 -15.08
N GLU A 50 11.08 9.58 -15.21
CA GLU A 50 11.95 9.84 -14.06
C GLU A 50 11.39 10.93 -13.14
N ALA A 51 10.88 12.02 -13.72
CA ALA A 51 10.29 13.10 -12.95
C ALA A 51 9.03 12.67 -12.20
N ARG A 52 8.19 11.84 -12.82
CA ARG A 52 6.96 11.34 -12.19
C ARG A 52 7.25 10.30 -11.12
N ILE A 53 8.22 9.42 -11.32
CA ILE A 53 8.69 8.48 -10.30
C ILE A 53 9.30 9.23 -9.12
N HIS A 54 10.12 10.26 -9.38
CA HIS A 54 10.69 11.11 -8.33
C HIS A 54 9.59 11.81 -7.52
N ALA A 55 8.59 12.37 -8.19
CA ALA A 55 7.45 13.00 -7.51
C ALA A 55 6.61 11.98 -6.72
N GLY A 56 6.50 10.74 -7.20
CA GLY A 56 5.87 9.63 -6.48
C GLY A 56 6.60 9.31 -5.18
N TRP A 57 7.93 9.10 -5.23
CA TRP A 57 8.76 8.87 -4.04
C TRP A 57 8.72 10.04 -3.05
N LEU A 58 8.85 11.28 -3.54
CA LEU A 58 8.73 12.46 -2.69
C LEU A 58 7.35 12.53 -2.02
N GLY A 59 6.29 12.20 -2.76
CA GLY A 59 4.92 12.17 -2.24
C GLY A 59 4.75 11.11 -1.15
N GLN A 60 5.31 9.92 -1.36
CA GLN A 60 5.30 8.85 -0.36
C GLN A 60 6.01 9.27 0.92
N LEU A 61 7.25 9.74 0.80
CA LEU A 61 8.06 10.13 1.95
C LEU A 61 7.48 11.35 2.68
N ALA A 62 6.89 12.29 1.93
CA ALA A 62 6.17 13.42 2.54
C ALA A 62 4.94 12.94 3.32
N GLY A 63 4.20 11.97 2.79
CA GLY A 63 3.07 11.36 3.47
C GLY A 63 3.47 10.60 4.71
N GLY A 64 4.50 9.76 4.63
CA GLY A 64 5.06 9.06 5.78
C GLY A 64 5.49 10.03 6.88
N ALA A 65 6.34 11.01 6.56
CA ALA A 65 6.80 12.02 7.51
C ALA A 65 5.67 12.88 8.10
N PHE A 66 4.59 13.11 7.34
CA PHE A 66 3.40 13.80 7.84
C PHE A 66 2.63 12.92 8.84
N GLY A 67 2.46 11.65 8.53
CA GLY A 67 1.60 10.74 9.29
C GLY A 67 2.22 10.19 10.56
N THR A 68 3.53 9.92 10.59
CA THR A 68 4.24 9.28 11.72
C THR A 68 3.97 9.96 13.07
N ALA A 69 3.86 11.28 13.10
CA ALA A 69 3.61 12.02 14.34
C ALA A 69 2.18 11.85 14.89
N ILE A 70 1.26 11.32 14.09
CA ILE A 70 -0.17 11.17 14.42
C ILE A 70 -0.70 9.75 14.17
N GLU A 71 0.17 8.82 13.90
CA GLU A 71 -0.14 7.40 13.70
C GLU A 71 -0.76 6.77 14.96
N GLY A 72 -1.75 5.91 14.76
CA GLY A 72 -2.39 5.13 15.83
C GLY A 72 -3.40 5.91 16.66
N TYR A 73 -3.65 7.17 16.36
CA TYR A 73 -4.68 7.95 17.03
C TYR A 73 -6.00 7.95 16.26
N HIS A 74 -7.11 7.99 16.99
CA HIS A 74 -8.44 8.12 16.41
C HIS A 74 -8.79 9.59 16.12
N SER A 75 -9.68 9.79 15.16
CA SER A 75 -10.20 11.09 14.72
C SER A 75 -10.52 12.07 15.86
N GLU A 76 -11.28 11.64 16.86
CA GLU A 76 -11.67 12.48 18.01
C GLU A 76 -10.46 13.00 18.81
N GLN A 77 -9.43 12.16 18.98
CA GLN A 77 -8.22 12.52 19.73
C GLN A 77 -7.43 13.59 18.98
N LEU A 78 -7.21 13.40 17.68
CA LEU A 78 -6.49 14.33 16.82
C LEU A 78 -7.22 15.67 16.72
N HIS A 79 -8.53 15.64 16.49
CA HIS A 79 -9.35 16.84 16.42
C HIS A 79 -9.34 17.65 17.73
N LYS A 80 -9.39 16.96 18.86
CA LYS A 80 -9.37 17.62 20.19
C LYS A 80 -8.04 18.31 20.49
N VAL A 81 -6.91 17.74 20.02
CA VAL A 81 -5.56 18.26 20.33
C VAL A 81 -5.12 19.29 19.31
N TYR A 82 -5.26 18.99 18.03
CA TYR A 82 -4.70 19.78 16.94
C TYR A 82 -5.74 20.54 16.12
N GLY A 83 -7.01 20.13 16.18
CA GLY A 83 -8.05 20.68 15.31
C GLY A 83 -7.82 20.31 13.85
N ARG A 84 -7.52 21.29 13.00
CA ARG A 84 -7.17 21.08 11.58
C ARG A 84 -5.68 20.84 11.44
N ILE A 85 -5.30 19.74 10.79
CA ILE A 85 -3.91 19.40 10.48
C ILE A 85 -3.77 19.40 8.95
N ASP A 86 -3.00 20.34 8.42
CA ASP A 86 -2.74 20.49 6.97
C ASP A 86 -1.28 20.89 6.68
N GLU A 87 -0.37 20.66 7.63
CA GLU A 87 1.07 20.85 7.53
C GLU A 87 1.80 19.84 8.43
N TYR A 88 3.12 19.75 8.30
CA TYR A 88 3.93 18.97 9.25
C TYR A 88 3.79 19.55 10.65
N ILE A 89 3.46 18.71 11.64
CA ILE A 89 3.35 19.12 13.05
C ILE A 89 4.65 18.94 13.82
N THR A 90 5.60 18.21 13.26
CA THR A 90 6.98 18.07 13.73
C THR A 90 7.94 18.31 12.58
N GLU A 91 9.23 18.42 12.83
CA GLU A 91 10.24 18.35 11.76
C GLU A 91 10.09 17.01 11.03
N PRO A 92 9.96 17.00 9.69
CA PRO A 92 9.72 15.75 8.97
C PRO A 92 10.97 14.86 8.98
N GLU A 93 10.78 13.63 9.41
CA GLU A 93 11.76 12.55 9.34
C GLU A 93 11.31 11.52 8.32
N THR A 94 12.24 11.03 7.51
CA THR A 94 11.92 10.07 6.43
C THR A 94 12.16 8.61 6.84
N THR A 95 12.64 8.37 8.06
CA THR A 95 12.75 7.01 8.60
C THR A 95 11.37 6.43 8.79
N ASN A 96 11.05 5.42 8.00
CA ASN A 96 9.77 4.73 8.02
C ASN A 96 9.97 3.26 7.61
N ASP A 97 9.25 2.33 8.22
CA ASP A 97 9.37 0.90 7.93
C ASP A 97 8.77 0.51 6.58
N ASP A 98 7.76 1.21 6.06
CA ASP A 98 7.18 0.96 4.73
C ASP A 98 8.27 0.84 3.67
N VAL A 99 9.16 1.84 3.62
CA VAL A 99 10.15 1.99 2.56
C VAL A 99 11.26 0.93 2.62
N VAL A 100 11.56 0.39 3.80
CA VAL A 100 12.65 -0.61 3.90
C VAL A 100 12.29 -1.91 3.15
N TYR A 101 11.03 -2.29 3.14
CA TYR A 101 10.55 -3.44 2.36
C TYR A 101 10.59 -3.15 0.86
N GLU A 102 10.26 -1.94 0.46
CA GLU A 102 10.35 -1.50 -0.94
C GLU A 102 11.79 -1.48 -1.46
N LEU A 103 12.75 -1.08 -0.62
CA LEU A 103 14.18 -1.15 -0.97
C LEU A 103 14.66 -2.60 -1.14
N ALA A 104 14.20 -3.53 -0.29
CA ALA A 104 14.49 -4.94 -0.43
C ALA A 104 13.86 -5.54 -1.71
N PHE A 105 12.63 -5.13 -2.04
CA PHE A 105 11.97 -5.49 -3.30
C PHE A 105 12.75 -4.99 -4.54
N LEU A 106 13.21 -3.73 -4.54
CA LEU A 106 14.01 -3.18 -5.64
C LEU A 106 15.32 -3.95 -5.83
N ASP A 107 15.98 -4.35 -4.75
CA ASP A 107 17.20 -5.18 -4.83
C ASP A 107 16.90 -6.57 -5.40
N ALA A 108 15.79 -7.19 -5.02
CA ALA A 108 15.37 -8.47 -5.59
C ALA A 108 15.08 -8.33 -7.09
N LEU A 109 14.39 -7.26 -7.49
CA LEU A 109 14.10 -6.97 -8.89
C LEU A 109 15.36 -6.68 -9.70
N GLU A 110 16.33 -5.93 -9.14
CA GLU A 110 17.60 -5.65 -9.81
C GLU A 110 18.44 -6.90 -10.06
N LYS A 111 18.46 -7.81 -9.08
CA LYS A 111 19.25 -9.06 -9.17
C LYS A 111 18.64 -10.09 -10.11
N ASN A 112 17.32 -10.22 -10.12
CA ASN A 112 16.62 -11.34 -10.77
C ASN A 112 15.77 -10.91 -11.98
N GLY A 113 15.60 -9.60 -12.20
CA GLY A 113 14.70 -9.07 -13.24
C GLY A 113 13.23 -9.42 -12.94
N ARG A 114 12.37 -9.25 -13.94
CA ARG A 114 10.93 -9.52 -13.79
C ARG A 114 10.56 -10.99 -13.61
N ASN A 115 11.50 -11.90 -13.78
CA ASN A 115 11.30 -13.34 -13.50
C ASN A 115 11.55 -13.70 -12.03
N MET A 116 11.79 -12.70 -11.15
CA MET A 116 11.93 -12.93 -9.72
C MET A 116 10.73 -13.66 -9.13
N THR A 117 10.97 -14.37 -8.05
CA THR A 117 9.98 -15.11 -7.26
C THR A 117 9.81 -14.49 -5.89
N SER A 118 8.75 -14.87 -5.17
CA SER A 118 8.57 -14.47 -3.76
C SER A 118 9.74 -14.93 -2.88
N CYS A 119 10.37 -16.06 -3.20
CA CYS A 119 11.56 -16.53 -2.48
C CYS A 119 12.75 -15.60 -2.68
N ASP A 120 12.92 -14.98 -3.87
CA ASP A 120 13.99 -14.00 -4.12
C ASP A 120 13.80 -12.76 -3.25
N ILE A 121 12.57 -12.28 -3.11
CA ILE A 121 12.21 -11.17 -2.23
C ILE A 121 12.47 -11.53 -0.77
N ALA A 122 11.99 -12.70 -0.32
CA ALA A 122 12.19 -13.21 1.03
C ALA A 122 13.69 -13.33 1.40
N LEU A 123 14.53 -13.72 0.45
CA LEU A 123 15.99 -13.76 0.66
C LEU A 123 16.58 -12.35 0.87
N GLU A 124 16.07 -11.32 0.19
CA GLU A 124 16.51 -9.94 0.47
C GLU A 124 16.02 -9.46 1.84
N TRP A 125 14.81 -9.85 2.28
CA TRP A 125 14.35 -9.57 3.64
C TRP A 125 15.30 -10.16 4.69
N ILE A 126 15.63 -11.45 4.58
CA ILE A 126 16.57 -12.13 5.50
C ILE A 126 17.94 -11.43 5.54
N ARG A 127 18.40 -10.90 4.42
CA ARG A 127 19.71 -10.25 4.32
C ARG A 127 19.75 -8.85 4.91
N GLN A 128 18.65 -8.10 4.83
CA GLN A 128 18.68 -6.66 5.02
C GLN A 128 17.82 -6.19 6.19
N ILE A 129 16.67 -6.84 6.46
CA ILE A 129 15.68 -6.35 7.41
C ILE A 129 15.95 -6.95 8.80
N PRO A 130 16.39 -6.15 9.78
CA PRO A 130 16.80 -6.68 11.09
C PRO A 130 15.62 -7.00 12.01
N PHE A 131 14.47 -6.37 11.80
CA PHE A 131 13.24 -6.54 12.58
C PHE A 131 12.02 -6.10 11.76
N GLY A 132 10.84 -6.49 12.21
CA GLY A 132 9.56 -6.09 11.62
C GLY A 132 8.49 -5.97 12.68
N TRP A 133 7.30 -5.53 12.27
CA TRP A 133 6.14 -5.39 13.13
C TRP A 133 5.05 -6.37 12.68
N SER A 134 4.11 -6.67 13.55
CA SER A 134 2.90 -7.44 13.23
C SER A 134 3.12 -8.60 12.25
N ALA A 135 2.57 -8.55 11.05
CA ALA A 135 2.65 -9.61 10.04
C ALA A 135 4.08 -9.86 9.56
N GLU A 136 4.86 -8.81 9.36
CA GLU A 136 6.26 -8.86 8.93
C GLU A 136 7.16 -9.49 9.99
N TRP A 137 6.89 -9.21 11.27
CA TRP A 137 7.60 -9.84 12.38
C TRP A 137 7.38 -11.35 12.39
N ILE A 138 6.13 -11.83 12.21
CA ILE A 138 5.83 -13.25 12.11
C ILE A 138 6.52 -13.86 10.88
N ALA A 139 6.45 -13.17 9.73
CA ALA A 139 7.08 -13.65 8.50
C ALA A 139 8.60 -13.81 8.65
N LEU A 140 9.29 -12.82 9.25
CA LEU A 140 10.74 -12.92 9.50
C LEU A 140 11.09 -14.12 10.39
N HIS A 141 10.28 -14.44 11.41
CA HIS A 141 10.47 -15.65 12.23
C HIS A 141 10.22 -16.92 11.42
N ASN A 142 9.15 -16.95 10.62
CA ASN A 142 8.87 -18.08 9.74
C ASN A 142 10.02 -18.34 8.75
N LEU A 143 10.54 -17.27 8.15
CA LEU A 143 11.69 -17.35 7.24
C LEU A 143 12.95 -17.87 7.96
N ALA A 144 13.21 -17.41 9.20
CA ALA A 144 14.33 -17.90 10.01
C ALA A 144 14.18 -19.40 10.36
N ASP A 145 12.95 -19.89 10.49
CA ASP A 145 12.65 -21.31 10.71
C ASP A 145 12.62 -22.13 9.40
N GLY A 146 12.91 -21.49 8.25
CA GLY A 146 12.94 -22.15 6.94
C GLY A 146 11.57 -22.31 6.28
N ILE A 147 10.54 -21.60 6.76
CA ILE A 147 9.21 -21.54 6.15
C ILE A 147 9.22 -20.38 5.17
N PHE A 148 9.19 -20.70 3.87
CA PHE A 148 9.26 -19.71 2.78
C PHE A 148 7.87 -19.35 2.22
N PRO A 149 7.76 -18.26 1.41
CA PRO A 149 6.50 -17.88 0.77
C PRO A 149 5.92 -19.02 -0.10
N PRO A 150 4.59 -19.13 -0.15
CA PRO A 150 3.59 -18.27 0.48
C PRO A 150 3.29 -18.60 1.95
N GLU A 151 3.79 -19.71 2.47
CA GLU A 151 3.50 -20.16 3.84
C GLU A 151 4.04 -19.21 4.90
N SER A 152 5.15 -18.51 4.66
CA SER A 152 5.70 -17.53 5.59
C SER A 152 4.72 -16.41 5.94
N GLY A 153 3.86 -16.03 5.00
CA GLY A 153 2.84 -15.00 5.19
C GLY A 153 1.60 -15.48 5.96
N SER A 154 1.32 -16.77 5.94
CA SER A 154 0.09 -17.34 6.54
C SER A 154 0.33 -18.17 7.79
N TRP A 155 1.50 -18.82 7.93
CA TRP A 155 1.78 -19.74 9.03
C TRP A 155 1.83 -19.01 10.37
N HIS A 156 0.88 -19.36 11.25
CA HIS A 156 0.72 -18.77 12.58
C HIS A 156 0.68 -17.22 12.59
N ASN A 157 0.23 -16.61 11.49
CA ASN A 157 0.20 -15.17 11.32
C ASN A 157 -1.22 -14.60 11.50
N PRO A 158 -1.59 -14.15 12.70
CA PRO A 158 -2.90 -13.55 12.94
C PRO A 158 -3.05 -12.15 12.34
N TYR A 159 -1.99 -11.59 11.81
CA TYR A 159 -1.92 -10.25 11.25
C TYR A 159 -1.95 -10.24 9.72
N SER A 160 -2.16 -11.39 9.09
CA SER A 160 -2.05 -11.58 7.62
C SER A 160 -3.00 -10.71 6.79
N ASN A 161 -3.98 -10.05 7.40
CA ASN A 161 -4.89 -9.08 6.76
C ASN A 161 -4.68 -7.63 7.24
N TRP A 162 -3.59 -7.36 7.95
CA TRP A 162 -3.24 -6.01 8.37
C TRP A 162 -2.59 -5.23 7.23
N ILE A 163 -2.31 -3.94 7.46
CA ILE A 163 -1.93 -2.99 6.40
C ILE A 163 -0.54 -3.25 5.80
N GLY A 164 0.33 -4.00 6.47
CA GLY A 164 1.76 -4.05 6.14
C GLY A 164 2.10 -4.41 4.69
N ALA A 165 1.30 -5.23 4.00
CA ALA A 165 1.47 -5.43 2.56
C ALA A 165 0.95 -4.23 1.74
N GLN A 166 -0.20 -3.67 2.11
CA GLN A 166 -0.81 -2.52 1.42
C GLN A 166 0.10 -1.28 1.46
N MET A 167 0.82 -1.05 2.58
CA MET A 167 1.66 0.13 2.79
C MET A 167 2.87 0.20 1.85
N ARG A 168 3.34 -0.92 1.29
CA ARG A 168 4.55 -1.01 0.47
C ARG A 168 4.29 -1.38 -1.00
N GLY A 169 3.02 -1.57 -1.39
CA GLY A 169 2.65 -1.94 -2.76
C GLY A 169 3.00 -0.89 -3.81
N MET A 170 3.25 0.37 -3.41
CA MET A 170 3.52 1.46 -4.33
C MET A 170 4.73 1.20 -5.22
N VAL A 171 5.80 0.59 -4.70
CA VAL A 171 7.00 0.27 -5.48
C VAL A 171 6.70 -0.62 -6.68
N CYS A 172 5.77 -1.58 -6.54
CA CYS A 172 5.35 -2.47 -7.62
C CYS A 172 4.68 -1.68 -8.76
N GLY A 173 3.90 -0.65 -8.41
CA GLY A 173 3.31 0.28 -9.38
C GLY A 173 4.34 1.22 -10.01
N LEU A 174 5.29 1.75 -9.23
CA LEU A 174 6.36 2.63 -9.71
C LEU A 174 7.28 1.93 -10.74
N VAL A 175 7.57 0.65 -10.56
CA VAL A 175 8.35 -0.13 -11.53
C VAL A 175 7.50 -0.71 -12.68
N SER A 176 6.17 -0.51 -12.65
CA SER A 176 5.23 -0.97 -13.68
C SER A 176 4.29 0.16 -14.13
N PRO A 177 4.83 1.31 -14.61
CA PRO A 177 4.05 2.48 -14.96
C PRO A 177 3.06 2.19 -16.10
N GLY A 178 1.75 2.37 -15.84
CA GLY A 178 0.68 2.09 -16.79
C GLY A 178 0.50 0.62 -17.17
N TRP A 179 1.10 -0.29 -16.41
CA TRP A 179 1.02 -1.75 -16.61
C TRP A 179 0.40 -2.44 -15.37
N PRO A 180 -0.90 -2.23 -15.11
CA PRO A 180 -1.54 -2.58 -13.85
C PRO A 180 -1.54 -4.09 -13.56
N MET A 181 -1.65 -4.96 -14.58
CA MET A 181 -1.61 -6.41 -14.37
C MET A 181 -0.22 -6.88 -13.93
N GLU A 182 0.84 -6.28 -14.43
CA GLU A 182 2.20 -6.56 -13.98
C GLU A 182 2.45 -6.01 -12.58
N ALA A 183 1.95 -4.80 -12.27
CA ALA A 183 1.99 -4.24 -10.91
C ALA A 183 1.29 -5.18 -9.92
N ALA A 184 0.11 -5.70 -10.28
CA ALA A 184 -0.64 -6.67 -9.48
C ALA A 184 0.13 -7.98 -9.27
N ARG A 185 0.81 -8.49 -10.30
CA ARG A 185 1.63 -9.70 -10.21
C ARG A 185 2.83 -9.51 -9.28
N LEU A 186 3.51 -8.38 -9.40
CA LEU A 186 4.66 -8.06 -8.55
C LEU A 186 4.23 -7.87 -7.10
N ALA A 187 3.12 -7.20 -6.86
CA ALA A 187 2.54 -7.04 -5.53
C ALA A 187 2.11 -8.38 -4.90
N TYR A 188 1.56 -9.30 -5.71
CA TYR A 188 1.32 -10.65 -5.22
C TYR A 188 2.62 -11.33 -4.75
N LEU A 189 3.70 -11.24 -5.53
CA LEU A 189 4.97 -11.87 -5.17
C LEU A 189 5.58 -11.30 -3.89
N ASP A 190 5.44 -10.01 -3.66
CA ASP A 190 5.90 -9.36 -2.41
C ASP A 190 4.95 -9.66 -1.25
N GLY A 191 3.65 -9.50 -1.46
CA GLY A 191 2.63 -9.63 -0.43
C GLY A 191 2.62 -10.99 0.26
N VAL A 192 2.78 -12.08 -0.51
CA VAL A 192 2.79 -13.44 0.05
C VAL A 192 4.01 -13.75 0.92
N VAL A 193 5.01 -12.88 0.97
CA VAL A 193 6.14 -13.02 1.89
C VAL A 193 5.67 -12.91 3.34
N SER A 194 4.73 -12.01 3.63
CA SER A 194 4.28 -11.71 5.00
C SER A 194 2.76 -11.72 5.22
N HIS A 195 1.96 -11.76 4.16
CA HIS A 195 0.49 -11.68 4.23
C HIS A 195 -0.17 -12.80 3.45
N ALA A 196 -1.49 -12.90 3.60
CA ALA A 196 -2.31 -13.85 2.86
C ALA A 196 -3.68 -13.21 2.52
N GLU A 197 -4.38 -13.79 1.54
CA GLU A 197 -5.76 -13.44 1.19
C GLU A 197 -5.96 -11.92 1.05
N ASN A 198 -6.82 -11.32 1.87
CA ASN A 198 -7.20 -9.90 1.75
C ASN A 198 -6.05 -8.92 2.05
N GLY A 199 -5.03 -9.33 2.82
CA GLY A 199 -3.82 -8.54 2.99
C GLY A 199 -3.02 -8.41 1.69
N VAL A 200 -2.88 -9.49 0.95
CA VAL A 200 -2.25 -9.48 -0.39
C VAL A 200 -3.09 -8.68 -1.39
N TYR A 201 -4.43 -8.76 -1.31
CA TYR A 201 -5.29 -7.94 -2.19
C TYR A 201 -5.14 -6.44 -1.90
N GLY A 202 -4.87 -6.07 -0.65
CA GLY A 202 -4.55 -4.69 -0.27
C GLY A 202 -3.31 -4.16 -0.98
N GLU A 203 -2.26 -4.97 -1.03
CA GLU A 203 -1.04 -4.61 -1.76
C GLU A 203 -1.27 -4.53 -3.27
N ILE A 204 -1.98 -5.51 -3.84
CA ILE A 204 -2.38 -5.47 -5.26
C ILE A 204 -3.13 -4.17 -5.57
N TYR A 205 -4.06 -3.76 -4.71
CA TYR A 205 -4.81 -2.52 -4.92
C TYR A 205 -3.92 -1.28 -4.90
N ALA A 206 -3.00 -1.17 -3.93
CA ALA A 206 -2.05 -0.07 -3.83
C ALA A 206 -1.10 0.00 -5.03
N ALA A 207 -0.57 -1.15 -5.47
CA ALA A 207 0.29 -1.27 -6.64
C ALA A 207 -0.43 -0.86 -7.94
N VAL A 208 -1.67 -1.31 -8.11
CA VAL A 208 -2.48 -0.98 -9.29
C VAL A 208 -2.87 0.49 -9.30
N LEU A 209 -3.26 1.07 -8.15
CA LEU A 209 -3.49 2.52 -8.00
C LEU A 209 -2.29 3.31 -8.50
N THR A 210 -1.10 2.96 -8.01
CA THR A 210 0.16 3.62 -8.36
C THR A 210 0.47 3.45 -9.86
N SER A 211 0.32 2.25 -10.41
CA SER A 211 0.55 1.99 -11.83
C SER A 211 -0.40 2.78 -12.73
N LEU A 212 -1.69 2.79 -12.41
CA LEU A 212 -2.71 3.51 -13.19
C LEU A 212 -2.57 5.04 -13.10
N ALA A 213 -1.98 5.59 -12.02
CA ALA A 213 -1.72 7.01 -11.87
C ALA A 213 -0.84 7.58 -12.98
N PHE A 214 -0.03 6.76 -13.66
CA PHE A 214 0.72 7.19 -14.84
C PHE A 214 -0.15 7.46 -16.07
N ASN A 215 -1.36 6.92 -16.14
CA ASN A 215 -2.26 7.02 -17.29
C ASN A 215 -3.57 7.75 -16.99
N LEU A 216 -3.97 7.83 -15.72
CA LEU A 216 -5.22 8.43 -15.28
C LEU A 216 -4.95 9.58 -14.31
N SER A 217 -5.50 10.76 -14.62
CA SER A 217 -5.35 11.95 -13.77
C SER A 217 -6.56 12.24 -12.87
N ASN A 218 -7.67 11.52 -13.05
CA ASN A 218 -8.85 11.68 -12.22
C ASN A 218 -8.85 10.64 -11.09
N PRO A 219 -8.69 11.04 -9.81
CA PRO A 219 -8.56 10.08 -8.71
C PRO A 219 -9.82 9.24 -8.48
N ARG A 220 -11.02 9.77 -8.75
CA ARG A 220 -12.27 8.99 -8.62
C ARG A 220 -12.35 7.87 -9.65
N THR A 221 -11.91 8.13 -10.88
CA THR A 221 -11.81 7.10 -11.91
C THR A 221 -10.71 6.09 -11.57
N LEU A 222 -9.60 6.58 -11.05
CA LEU A 222 -8.44 5.77 -10.68
C LEU A 222 -8.80 4.71 -9.64
N ILE A 223 -9.40 5.10 -8.50
CA ILE A 223 -9.77 4.16 -7.42
C ILE A 223 -10.81 3.13 -7.86
N ILE A 224 -11.73 3.51 -8.75
CA ILE A 224 -12.73 2.58 -9.28
C ILE A 224 -12.08 1.57 -10.23
N ASN A 225 -11.22 2.03 -11.13
CA ASN A 225 -10.55 1.15 -12.09
C ASN A 225 -9.57 0.19 -11.40
N ALA A 226 -8.91 0.62 -10.33
CA ALA A 226 -8.03 -0.26 -9.56
C ALA A 226 -8.78 -1.44 -8.92
N ALA A 227 -10.05 -1.27 -8.56
CA ALA A 227 -10.87 -2.34 -8.00
C ALA A 227 -11.14 -3.50 -8.98
N GLU A 228 -11.02 -3.26 -10.30
CA GLU A 228 -11.16 -4.30 -11.32
C GLU A 228 -10.04 -5.37 -11.24
N PHE A 229 -8.96 -5.09 -10.52
CA PHE A 229 -7.82 -5.98 -10.30
C PHE A 229 -7.89 -6.72 -8.96
N ILE A 230 -9.01 -6.68 -8.27
CA ILE A 230 -9.25 -7.41 -7.02
C ILE A 230 -10.22 -8.57 -7.29
N PRO A 231 -10.01 -9.76 -6.71
CA PRO A 231 -10.95 -10.89 -6.87
C PRO A 231 -12.37 -10.47 -6.53
N ALA A 232 -13.28 -10.56 -7.50
CA ALA A 232 -14.62 -9.94 -7.46
C ALA A 232 -15.51 -10.40 -6.30
N LYS A 233 -15.28 -11.63 -5.80
CA LYS A 233 -16.06 -12.20 -4.69
C LYS A 233 -15.31 -12.23 -3.36
N SER A 234 -14.17 -11.55 -3.26
CA SER A 234 -13.40 -11.44 -2.01
C SER A 234 -14.07 -10.50 -1.01
N GLU A 235 -13.71 -10.61 0.27
CA GLU A 235 -14.15 -9.64 1.27
C GLU A 235 -13.57 -8.25 0.99
N TYR A 236 -12.32 -8.16 0.50
CA TYR A 236 -11.70 -6.90 0.12
C TYR A 236 -12.51 -6.17 -0.99
N ALA A 237 -13.00 -6.87 -2.00
CA ALA A 237 -13.88 -6.29 -3.02
C ALA A 237 -15.21 -5.77 -2.44
N ALA A 238 -15.78 -6.46 -1.46
CA ALA A 238 -16.96 -5.99 -0.74
C ALA A 238 -16.67 -4.73 0.10
N VAL A 239 -15.49 -4.65 0.72
CA VAL A 239 -15.00 -3.46 1.41
C VAL A 239 -14.88 -2.27 0.45
N LEU A 240 -14.24 -2.44 -0.70
CA LEU A 240 -14.15 -1.40 -1.73
C LEU A 240 -15.53 -0.92 -2.19
N THR A 241 -16.44 -1.86 -2.42
CA THR A 241 -17.84 -1.54 -2.80
C THR A 241 -18.50 -0.67 -1.75
N LYS A 242 -18.42 -1.03 -0.46
CA LYS A 242 -18.96 -0.23 0.64
C LYS A 242 -18.35 1.17 0.68
N CYS A 243 -17.03 1.28 0.53
CA CYS A 243 -16.36 2.58 0.48
C CYS A 243 -16.89 3.43 -0.69
N PHE A 244 -17.01 2.87 -1.91
CA PHE A 244 -17.50 3.61 -3.07
C PHE A 244 -18.97 4.04 -2.94
N GLU A 245 -19.82 3.21 -2.36
CA GLU A 245 -21.20 3.57 -2.06
C GLU A 245 -21.27 4.77 -1.11
N THR A 246 -20.48 4.72 -0.02
CA THR A 246 -20.47 5.76 0.99
C THR A 246 -19.93 7.10 0.45
N VAL A 247 -18.77 7.11 -0.22
CA VAL A 247 -18.23 8.37 -0.76
C VAL A 247 -19.07 8.98 -1.88
N ARG A 248 -19.88 8.18 -2.60
CA ARG A 248 -20.85 8.68 -3.59
C ARG A 248 -22.09 9.27 -2.95
N SER A 249 -22.51 8.79 -1.79
CA SER A 249 -23.72 9.22 -1.11
C SER A 249 -23.51 10.46 -0.23
N CYS A 250 -22.26 10.74 0.18
CA CYS A 250 -21.93 11.87 1.04
C CYS A 250 -21.43 13.08 0.23
N ALA A 251 -21.74 14.28 0.70
CA ALA A 251 -21.26 15.52 0.09
C ALA A 251 -19.88 15.95 0.62
N GLU A 252 -19.56 15.59 1.86
CA GLU A 252 -18.37 16.03 2.59
C GLU A 252 -17.57 14.83 3.10
N PRO A 253 -16.22 14.95 3.16
CA PRO A 253 -15.35 13.85 3.59
C PRO A 253 -15.59 13.44 5.05
N GLU A 254 -15.90 14.38 5.93
CA GLU A 254 -16.15 14.11 7.35
C GLU A 254 -17.40 13.22 7.53
N ALA A 255 -18.46 13.48 6.77
CA ALA A 255 -19.68 12.65 6.81
C ALA A 255 -19.43 11.24 6.25
N ALA A 256 -18.66 11.14 5.18
CA ALA A 256 -18.28 9.84 4.62
C ALA A 256 -17.42 9.05 5.59
N TRP A 257 -16.44 9.70 6.20
CA TRP A 257 -15.57 9.06 7.17
C TRP A 257 -16.33 8.57 8.41
N GLN A 258 -17.22 9.39 8.96
CA GLN A 258 -18.03 9.00 10.12
C GLN A 258 -18.84 7.73 9.85
N GLU A 259 -19.41 7.57 8.65
CA GLU A 259 -20.15 6.35 8.28
C GLU A 259 -19.21 5.14 8.15
N LEU A 260 -18.02 5.33 7.56
CA LEU A 260 -17.04 4.26 7.35
C LEU A 260 -16.37 3.85 8.67
N ASP A 261 -16.03 4.79 9.54
CA ASP A 261 -15.43 4.53 10.85
C ASP A 261 -16.35 3.66 11.72
N ILE A 262 -17.64 3.99 11.79
CA ILE A 262 -18.65 3.17 12.46
C ILE A 262 -18.78 1.78 11.82
N TYR A 263 -18.73 1.68 10.50
CA TYR A 263 -18.85 0.41 9.79
C TYR A 263 -17.67 -0.51 10.07
N PHE A 264 -16.46 0.05 10.21
CA PHE A 264 -15.21 -0.68 10.45
C PHE A 264 -14.77 -0.71 11.93
N GLU A 265 -15.55 -0.21 12.88
CA GLU A 265 -15.19 -0.10 14.31
C GLU A 265 -14.72 -1.40 14.98
N ARG A 266 -15.12 -2.56 14.41
CA ARG A 266 -14.71 -3.89 14.90
C ARG A 266 -13.28 -4.27 14.56
N TYR A 267 -12.66 -3.58 13.57
CA TYR A 267 -11.30 -3.86 13.14
C TYR A 267 -10.29 -3.04 13.93
N ASN A 268 -9.09 -3.58 14.08
CA ASN A 268 -7.99 -2.84 14.67
C ASN A 268 -7.60 -1.66 13.77
N TRP A 269 -7.11 -0.57 14.35
CA TRP A 269 -6.70 0.64 13.63
C TRP A 269 -5.65 0.38 12.52
N ILE A 270 -4.86 -0.69 12.65
CA ILE A 270 -3.83 -1.11 11.68
C ILE A 270 -4.35 -2.13 10.64
N HIS A 271 -5.63 -2.50 10.67
CA HIS A 271 -6.19 -3.44 9.69
C HIS A 271 -6.32 -2.79 8.30
N ALA A 272 -6.10 -3.56 7.21
CA ALA A 272 -6.16 -3.05 5.84
C ALA A 272 -7.48 -2.37 5.47
N TYR A 273 -8.62 -2.85 6.00
CA TYR A 273 -9.95 -2.36 5.60
C TYR A 273 -10.27 -0.93 6.02
N PRO A 274 -10.15 -0.53 7.30
CA PRO A 274 -10.39 0.87 7.68
C PRO A 274 -9.37 1.81 7.02
N ASN A 275 -8.15 1.36 6.81
CA ASN A 275 -7.10 2.17 6.20
C ASN A 275 -7.34 2.40 4.70
N ILE A 276 -7.75 1.40 3.93
CA ILE A 276 -8.12 1.66 2.53
C ILE A 276 -9.38 2.52 2.41
N ALA A 277 -10.29 2.46 3.39
CA ALA A 277 -11.44 3.36 3.43
C ALA A 277 -11.02 4.83 3.63
N ALA A 278 -10.03 5.10 4.48
CA ALA A 278 -9.44 6.43 4.65
C ALA A 278 -8.77 6.92 3.35
N VAL A 279 -7.96 6.07 2.69
CA VAL A 279 -7.33 6.37 1.39
C VAL A 279 -8.37 6.71 0.32
N ILE A 280 -9.42 5.89 0.18
CA ILE A 280 -10.50 6.14 -0.80
C ILE A 280 -11.20 7.46 -0.51
N THR A 281 -11.48 7.76 0.76
CA THR A 281 -12.09 9.04 1.17
C THR A 281 -11.21 10.22 0.78
N ALA A 282 -9.90 10.14 1.06
CA ALA A 282 -8.95 11.19 0.73
C ALA A 282 -8.81 11.41 -0.79
N LEU A 283 -8.69 10.34 -1.57
CA LEU A 283 -8.60 10.45 -3.03
C LEU A 283 -9.90 10.91 -3.69
N TRP A 284 -11.05 10.56 -3.09
CA TRP A 284 -12.37 10.96 -3.63
C TRP A 284 -12.66 12.46 -3.44
N PHE A 285 -12.37 13.00 -2.25
CA PHE A 285 -12.72 14.37 -1.87
C PHE A 285 -11.55 15.34 -2.02
N GLY A 286 -10.32 14.90 -1.96
CA GLY A 286 -9.12 15.74 -2.01
C GLY A 286 -8.82 16.35 -3.40
N ASN A 287 -9.52 15.94 -4.48
CA ASN A 287 -9.40 16.50 -5.83
C ASN A 287 -7.96 16.58 -6.37
N CYS A 288 -7.11 15.62 -6.09
CA CYS A 288 -5.68 15.62 -6.37
C CYS A 288 -4.89 16.80 -5.74
N ASP A 289 -5.42 17.43 -4.72
CA ASP A 289 -4.67 18.36 -3.86
C ASP A 289 -4.06 17.58 -2.70
N MET A 290 -2.73 17.59 -2.59
CA MET A 290 -1.99 16.83 -1.57
C MET A 290 -2.31 17.33 -0.17
N THR A 291 -2.37 18.65 0.03
CA THR A 291 -2.65 19.25 1.33
C THR A 291 -4.05 18.88 1.83
N GLU A 292 -5.05 18.99 0.95
CA GLU A 292 -6.42 18.63 1.30
C GLU A 292 -6.58 17.11 1.54
N SER A 293 -5.92 16.29 0.74
CA SER A 293 -5.93 14.83 0.91
C SER A 293 -5.28 14.41 2.24
N PHE A 294 -4.13 15.00 2.58
CA PHE A 294 -3.46 14.76 3.87
C PHE A 294 -4.30 15.25 5.05
N ARG A 295 -4.96 16.41 4.91
CA ARG A 295 -5.92 16.90 5.92
C ARG A 295 -7.05 15.89 6.18
N ILE A 296 -7.59 15.30 5.11
CA ILE A 296 -8.65 14.29 5.23
C ILE A 296 -8.14 13.04 5.95
N LEU A 297 -6.92 12.58 5.63
CA LEU A 297 -6.29 11.44 6.31
C LEU A 297 -6.00 11.74 7.78
N ALA A 298 -5.48 12.92 8.10
CA ALA A 298 -5.27 13.34 9.49
C ALA A 298 -6.59 13.44 10.27
N HIS A 299 -7.69 13.86 9.60
CA HIS A 299 -9.01 13.81 10.22
C HIS A 299 -9.49 12.38 10.46
N ALA A 300 -9.18 11.45 9.58
CA ALA A 300 -9.54 10.05 9.74
C ALA A 300 -8.73 9.38 10.88
N GLY A 301 -7.46 9.73 11.03
CA GLY A 301 -6.56 9.06 11.97
C GLY A 301 -6.12 7.68 11.46
N LEU A 302 -5.99 6.72 12.37
CA LEU A 302 -5.53 5.36 12.10
C LEU A 302 -4.04 5.31 11.73
N ASP A 303 -3.69 4.58 10.68
CA ASP A 303 -2.34 4.43 10.16
C ASP A 303 -2.06 5.54 9.12
N VAL A 304 -1.83 6.75 9.63
CA VAL A 304 -1.84 7.96 8.79
C VAL A 304 -0.62 8.03 7.89
N ASP A 305 0.54 7.58 8.32
CA ASP A 305 1.78 7.60 7.54
C ASP A 305 1.70 6.64 6.33
N CYS A 306 1.29 5.40 6.52
CA CYS A 306 1.04 4.45 5.44
C CYS A 306 -0.01 4.98 4.45
N ASN A 307 -1.13 5.49 4.97
CA ASN A 307 -2.23 6.02 4.15
C ASN A 307 -1.80 7.27 3.36
N ALA A 308 -1.08 8.19 4.02
CA ALA A 308 -0.59 9.40 3.37
C ALA A 308 0.57 9.10 2.41
N GLY A 309 1.36 8.08 2.68
CA GLY A 309 2.37 7.55 1.76
C GLY A 309 1.75 7.11 0.44
N LEU A 310 0.72 6.27 0.48
CA LEU A 310 0.01 5.82 -0.72
C LEU A 310 -0.66 6.98 -1.48
N VAL A 311 -1.41 7.82 -0.77
CA VAL A 311 -2.09 8.99 -1.37
C VAL A 311 -1.08 9.98 -1.95
N GLY A 312 0.00 10.25 -1.23
CA GLY A 312 1.10 11.11 -1.66
C GLY A 312 1.79 10.59 -2.92
N THR A 313 2.04 9.28 -3.00
CA THR A 313 2.60 8.64 -4.21
C THR A 313 1.69 8.87 -5.42
N VAL A 314 0.41 8.58 -5.29
CA VAL A 314 -0.57 8.72 -6.38
C VAL A 314 -0.67 10.16 -6.86
N ILE A 315 -0.83 11.11 -5.93
CA ILE A 315 -0.94 12.55 -6.27
C ILE A 315 0.39 13.07 -6.84
N GLY A 316 1.52 12.66 -6.27
CA GLY A 316 2.86 13.00 -6.77
C GLY A 316 3.05 12.59 -8.22
N ILE A 317 2.67 11.36 -8.58
CA ILE A 317 2.73 10.87 -9.97
C ILE A 317 1.83 11.70 -10.90
N ILE A 318 0.64 12.12 -10.46
CA ILE A 318 -0.34 12.83 -11.30
C ILE A 318 0.02 14.30 -11.45
N ASN A 319 0.33 15.01 -10.36
CA ASN A 319 0.42 16.47 -10.29
C ASN A 319 1.80 17.01 -9.88
N GLY A 320 2.75 16.11 -9.54
CA GLY A 320 3.98 16.53 -8.88
C GLY A 320 3.77 16.86 -7.41
N ILE A 321 4.82 17.38 -6.77
CA ILE A 321 4.80 17.75 -5.35
C ILE A 321 5.12 19.23 -5.17
N SER A 322 4.40 19.90 -4.27
CA SER A 322 4.67 21.29 -3.93
C SER A 322 5.90 21.46 -3.03
N ASP A 323 6.51 22.63 -3.08
CA ASP A 323 7.63 23.00 -2.21
C ASP A 323 7.31 22.85 -0.71
N LYS A 324 6.08 23.04 -0.31
CA LYS A 324 5.61 22.87 1.07
C LYS A 324 5.91 21.47 1.59
N TRP A 325 5.67 20.45 0.77
CA TRP A 325 5.81 19.06 1.16
C TRP A 325 7.17 18.46 0.78
N GLY A 326 7.73 18.85 -0.37
CA GLY A 326 8.98 18.25 -0.86
C GLY A 326 10.25 18.88 -0.29
N LYS A 327 10.33 20.22 -0.16
CA LYS A 327 11.55 20.88 0.29
C LYS A 327 12.04 20.48 1.67
N PRO A 328 11.18 20.29 2.69
CA PRO A 328 11.66 19.92 4.03
C PRO A 328 12.38 18.57 4.08
N LEU A 329 12.16 17.67 3.12
CA LEU A 329 12.80 16.36 3.05
C LEU A 329 14.29 16.43 2.61
N ASN A 330 14.74 17.55 2.05
CA ASN A 330 16.15 17.79 1.66
C ASN A 330 16.77 16.70 0.78
N ASP A 331 16.00 16.07 -0.11
CA ASP A 331 16.44 14.94 -0.94
C ASP A 331 17.02 13.77 -0.13
N THR A 332 16.60 13.58 1.12
CA THR A 332 17.14 12.57 2.01
C THR A 332 16.10 11.54 2.41
N LEU A 333 16.42 10.26 2.21
CA LEU A 333 15.74 9.12 2.78
C LEU A 333 16.66 8.50 3.83
N GLU A 334 16.19 8.44 5.06
CA GLU A 334 16.87 7.79 6.18
C GLU A 334 16.26 6.39 6.41
N THR A 335 17.11 5.40 6.65
CA THR A 335 16.66 4.04 6.94
C THR A 335 17.54 3.41 8.01
N TYR A 336 17.07 2.32 8.59
CA TYR A 336 17.84 1.48 9.51
C TYR A 336 18.50 0.26 8.81
N LEU A 337 18.49 0.23 7.47
CA LEU A 337 19.12 -0.84 6.70
C LEU A 337 20.62 -0.61 6.62
N ALA A 338 21.42 -1.64 6.96
CA ALA A 338 22.87 -1.56 6.93
C ALA A 338 23.39 -1.25 5.52
N GLY A 339 24.17 -0.17 5.41
CA GLY A 339 24.72 0.32 4.13
C GLY A 339 23.74 1.15 3.29
N LYS A 340 22.53 1.43 3.81
CA LYS A 340 21.51 2.28 3.20
C LYS A 340 20.95 3.31 4.19
N GLU A 341 21.72 3.69 5.19
CA GLU A 341 21.27 4.55 6.28
C GLU A 341 20.87 5.95 5.79
N HIS A 342 21.47 6.41 4.70
CA HIS A 342 21.17 7.72 4.08
C HIS A 342 21.21 7.57 2.56
N LEU A 343 20.08 7.74 1.91
CA LEU A 343 19.92 7.67 0.46
C LEU A 343 19.42 9.01 -0.10
N SER A 344 19.81 9.32 -1.34
CA SER A 344 19.19 10.40 -2.09
C SER A 344 17.87 9.90 -2.70
N ILE A 345 16.78 10.63 -2.49
CA ILE A 345 15.47 10.33 -3.06
C ILE A 345 15.55 10.39 -4.60
N GLN A 346 16.31 11.36 -5.14
CA GLN A 346 16.55 11.45 -6.58
C GLN A 346 17.29 10.23 -7.12
N ALA A 347 18.32 9.74 -6.42
CA ALA A 347 19.06 8.55 -6.82
C ALA A 347 18.18 7.29 -6.75
N LEU A 348 17.33 7.17 -5.75
CA LEU A 348 16.33 6.11 -5.63
C LEU A 348 15.35 6.15 -6.81
N ALA A 349 14.83 7.33 -7.14
CA ALA A 349 13.92 7.52 -8.27
C ALA A 349 14.57 7.12 -9.61
N ASN A 350 15.84 7.50 -9.82
CA ASN A 350 16.59 7.13 -11.03
C ASN A 350 16.78 5.60 -11.12
N THR A 351 17.08 4.95 -10.00
CA THR A 351 17.16 3.49 -9.93
C THR A 351 15.82 2.84 -10.25
N THR A 352 14.74 3.32 -9.65
CA THR A 352 13.37 2.84 -9.89
C THR A 352 12.98 3.01 -11.36
N ALA A 353 13.26 4.17 -11.96
CA ALA A 353 12.98 4.43 -13.38
C ALA A 353 13.77 3.47 -14.31
N ARG A 354 15.03 3.20 -14.00
CA ARG A 354 15.83 2.20 -14.73
C ARG A 354 15.22 0.80 -14.61
N LEU A 355 14.83 0.38 -13.42
CA LEU A 355 14.18 -0.92 -13.19
C LEU A 355 12.80 -1.00 -13.88
N ALA A 356 12.07 0.11 -13.96
CA ALA A 356 10.85 0.18 -14.76
C ALA A 356 11.12 -0.08 -16.26
N THR A 357 12.34 -0.01 -16.75
CA THR A 357 12.67 -0.35 -18.15
C THR A 357 12.93 -1.84 -18.38
N LEU A 358 13.06 -2.67 -17.35
CA LEU A 358 13.17 -4.13 -17.45
C LEU A 358 11.81 -4.73 -17.91
#